data_515969f1a9e580001629d84a03e7393f
#
_entry.id   515969f1a9e580001629d84a03e7393f
#
_cell.length_a   1.000
_cell.length_b   1.000
_cell.length_c   1.000
_cell.angle_alpha   90.00
_cell.angle_beta   90.00
_cell.angle_gamma   90.00
#
_symmetry.space_group_name_H-M   'P 1'
#
loop_
_entity.id
_entity.type
_entity.pdbx_description
1 polymer ?
#
loop_
_entity_poly.entity_id
_entity_poly.type
_entity_poly.pdbx_seq_one_letter_code
_entity_poly.pdbx_strand_id
1 'polypeptide(L)'
;MNPCGKLTDTIAEDISDYPSTSNFGDLQKNYYKEDIYVGYRYFETFAKDKVLYPFGFGLSYTSFSVQASAEEKDEHTVCVKATVKNTGTKPGKEVLEVYAKAPQGVLDTPVRVLCGFAKTKELAAGEEEHIILEIPKNTFASYDDSGVTGHRDCFVLLEGTYTIYVGTDVRTAQKAGSYPQTFTVIEQLEEVCAPQKPFARMTRKPGDVIGYSDTPERIYGPYDRVEKPAEISQTGDKGYRLEDVYDKKISMETFVAQLSDEDLIMLFRGEGMCSPKVTPGTAAAFAGLTPSLRKFRIPAECASDGPSG
;
A
#
# COMPACT_ATOMS: atom_id res chain seq x y z
N MET A 1 -22.26 -6.14 -22.99
CA MET A 1 -21.11 -5.81 -22.10
C MET A 1 -20.72 -7.08 -21.37
N ASN A 2 -19.43 -7.45 -21.33
CA ASN A 2 -18.94 -8.64 -20.65
C ASN A 2 -18.29 -8.17 -19.32
N PRO A 3 -18.65 -8.75 -18.14
CA PRO A 3 -17.98 -8.42 -16.90
C PRO A 3 -16.49 -8.80 -16.95
N CYS A 4 -15.65 -7.97 -16.36
CA CYS A 4 -14.20 -8.14 -16.34
C CYS A 4 -13.55 -7.49 -15.10
N GLY A 5 -14.33 -7.30 -14.03
CA GLY A 5 -13.85 -6.85 -12.74
C GLY A 5 -13.32 -8.03 -11.93
N LYS A 6 -12.37 -7.75 -11.03
CA LYS A 6 -11.79 -8.70 -10.10
C LYS A 6 -12.05 -8.25 -8.67
N LEU A 7 -12.25 -9.19 -7.76
CA LEU A 7 -12.30 -8.89 -6.33
C LEU A 7 -10.92 -8.45 -5.84
N THR A 8 -10.88 -7.33 -5.17
CA THR A 8 -9.69 -6.79 -4.50
C THR A 8 -9.55 -7.27 -3.06
N ASP A 9 -10.47 -8.14 -2.63
CA ASP A 9 -10.53 -8.74 -1.31
C ASP A 9 -10.71 -10.26 -1.41
N THR A 10 -10.46 -10.94 -0.29
CA THR A 10 -10.81 -12.34 -0.09
C THR A 10 -12.10 -12.42 0.70
N ILE A 11 -13.09 -13.15 0.21
CA ILE A 11 -14.34 -13.38 0.93
C ILE A 11 -14.27 -14.75 1.60
N ALA A 12 -14.26 -14.76 2.93
CA ALA A 12 -14.29 -15.97 3.73
C ALA A 12 -15.71 -16.54 3.86
N GLU A 13 -15.82 -17.79 4.31
CA GLU A 13 -17.10 -18.46 4.56
C GLU A 13 -17.86 -17.81 5.71
N ASP A 14 -17.14 -17.38 6.76
CA ASP A 14 -17.70 -16.74 7.95
C ASP A 14 -16.82 -15.56 8.40
N ILE A 15 -17.44 -14.56 9.05
CA ILE A 15 -16.72 -13.41 9.57
C ILE A 15 -15.71 -13.80 10.67
N SER A 16 -15.97 -14.88 11.39
CA SER A 16 -15.05 -15.41 12.41
C SER A 16 -13.77 -16.02 11.83
N ASP A 17 -13.72 -16.28 10.52
CA ASP A 17 -12.53 -16.80 9.84
C ASP A 17 -11.47 -15.69 9.60
N TYR A 18 -11.83 -14.40 9.76
CA TYR A 18 -10.86 -13.32 9.65
C TYR A 18 -10.07 -13.15 10.95
N PRO A 19 -8.73 -13.05 10.89
CA PRO A 19 -7.89 -12.99 12.09
C PRO A 19 -8.15 -11.76 12.98
N SER A 20 -8.63 -10.67 12.39
CA SER A 20 -8.94 -9.41 13.09
C SER A 20 -10.26 -9.44 13.86
N THR A 21 -11.16 -10.39 13.61
CA THR A 21 -12.50 -10.43 14.21
C THR A 21 -12.45 -10.42 15.75
N SER A 22 -11.45 -11.06 16.36
CA SER A 22 -11.32 -11.15 17.82
C SER A 22 -10.99 -9.82 18.51
N ASN A 23 -10.49 -8.83 17.79
CA ASN A 23 -10.11 -7.51 18.34
C ASN A 23 -10.71 -6.33 17.58
N PHE A 24 -11.51 -6.59 16.57
CA PHE A 24 -12.24 -5.55 15.86
C PHE A 24 -13.32 -4.93 16.74
N GLY A 25 -13.40 -3.60 16.74
CA GLY A 25 -14.43 -2.86 17.48
C GLY A 25 -14.11 -2.59 18.95
N ASP A 26 -12.90 -2.85 19.43
CA ASP A 26 -12.46 -2.38 20.75
C ASP A 26 -12.47 -0.84 20.77
N LEU A 27 -13.18 -0.26 21.75
CA LEU A 27 -13.37 1.20 21.84
C LEU A 27 -12.13 1.96 22.33
N GLN A 28 -11.15 1.28 22.90
CA GLN A 28 -9.96 1.91 23.46
C GLN A 28 -8.71 1.65 22.66
N LYS A 29 -8.56 0.43 22.10
CA LYS A 29 -7.34 0.01 21.42
C LYS A 29 -7.67 -0.94 20.28
N ASN A 30 -7.04 -0.73 19.16
CA ASN A 30 -7.06 -1.66 18.04
C ASN A 30 -5.62 -2.15 17.77
N TYR A 31 -5.43 -3.48 17.78
CA TYR A 31 -4.14 -4.11 17.52
C TYR A 31 -4.19 -4.80 16.16
N TYR A 32 -3.32 -4.40 15.25
CA TYR A 32 -3.13 -5.04 13.95
C TYR A 32 -2.31 -6.33 14.10
N LYS A 33 -2.87 -7.30 14.83
CA LYS A 33 -2.18 -8.56 15.18
C LYS A 33 -1.85 -9.43 13.98
N GLU A 34 -2.62 -9.31 12.91
CA GLU A 34 -2.40 -10.00 11.64
C GLU A 34 -1.13 -9.56 10.91
N ASP A 35 -0.61 -8.37 11.20
CA ASP A 35 0.62 -7.81 10.64
C ASP A 35 0.65 -7.90 9.10
N ILE A 36 1.65 -8.57 8.51
CA ILE A 36 1.76 -8.77 7.05
C ILE A 36 0.71 -9.72 6.49
N TYR A 37 0.00 -10.47 7.33
CA TYR A 37 -0.99 -11.48 6.95
C TYR A 37 -2.39 -10.90 6.85
N VAL A 38 -2.57 -9.89 5.98
CA VAL A 38 -3.85 -9.24 5.71
C VAL A 38 -4.48 -9.85 4.46
N GLY A 39 -5.79 -10.10 4.48
CA GLY A 39 -6.57 -10.58 3.34
C GLY A 39 -6.02 -11.88 2.76
N TYR A 40 -5.81 -11.94 1.43
CA TYR A 40 -5.33 -13.17 0.77
C TYR A 40 -3.98 -13.66 1.31
N ARG A 41 -3.13 -12.76 1.85
CA ARG A 41 -1.85 -13.17 2.44
C ARG A 41 -2.05 -14.09 3.63
N TYR A 42 -3.07 -13.81 4.46
CA TYR A 42 -3.47 -14.69 5.54
C TYR A 42 -4.10 -15.98 5.01
N PHE A 43 -5.15 -15.85 4.21
CA PHE A 43 -5.91 -17.01 3.77
C PHE A 43 -5.07 -17.98 2.94
N GLU A 44 -4.28 -17.49 1.99
CA GLU A 44 -3.44 -18.36 1.17
C GLU A 44 -2.29 -18.99 1.96
N THR A 45 -1.90 -18.42 3.09
CA THR A 45 -0.85 -18.97 3.94
C THR A 45 -1.40 -19.98 4.96
N PHE A 46 -2.53 -19.68 5.62
CA PHE A 46 -2.97 -20.41 6.81
C PHE A 46 -4.36 -21.04 6.69
N ALA A 47 -5.25 -20.53 5.87
CA ALA A 47 -6.68 -20.86 5.92
C ALA A 47 -7.35 -20.91 4.53
N LYS A 48 -6.71 -21.62 3.58
CA LYS A 48 -7.22 -21.75 2.20
C LYS A 48 -8.60 -22.36 2.09
N ASP A 49 -8.90 -23.29 2.97
CA ASP A 49 -10.17 -24.02 3.07
C ASP A 49 -11.33 -23.14 3.53
N LYS A 50 -11.02 -21.96 4.11
CA LYS A 50 -12.00 -21.01 4.64
C LYS A 50 -12.46 -19.95 3.62
N VAL A 51 -11.99 -20.02 2.39
CA VAL A 51 -12.24 -18.98 1.38
C VAL A 51 -13.38 -19.38 0.45
N LEU A 52 -14.41 -18.54 0.43
CA LEU A 52 -15.54 -18.64 -0.50
C LEU A 52 -15.18 -18.06 -1.88
N TYR A 53 -14.62 -16.84 -1.92
CA TYR A 53 -14.12 -16.19 -3.13
C TYR A 53 -12.71 -15.67 -2.90
N PRO A 54 -11.70 -16.16 -3.66
CA PRO A 54 -10.33 -15.72 -3.50
C PRO A 54 -10.10 -14.29 -4.04
N PHE A 55 -9.00 -13.68 -3.62
CA PHE A 55 -8.50 -12.46 -4.23
C PHE A 55 -8.27 -12.66 -5.73
N GLY A 56 -8.69 -11.69 -6.54
CA GLY A 56 -8.65 -11.80 -8.00
C GLY A 56 -9.82 -12.56 -8.62
N PHE A 57 -10.75 -13.10 -7.83
CA PHE A 57 -11.95 -13.77 -8.38
C PHE A 57 -12.74 -12.82 -9.26
N GLY A 58 -13.20 -13.31 -10.40
CA GLY A 58 -14.05 -12.56 -11.32
C GLY A 58 -14.89 -13.46 -12.19
N LEU A 59 -16.00 -12.93 -12.68
CA LEU A 59 -16.92 -13.61 -13.60
C LEU A 59 -16.77 -13.05 -15.01
N SER A 60 -16.95 -13.91 -16.01
CA SER A 60 -16.96 -13.54 -17.43
C SER A 60 -17.94 -14.43 -18.19
N TYR A 61 -18.46 -13.93 -19.31
CA TYR A 61 -19.25 -14.72 -20.27
C TYR A 61 -18.36 -15.44 -21.30
N THR A 62 -17.05 -15.37 -21.14
CA THR A 62 -16.06 -16.06 -21.96
C THR A 62 -14.98 -16.66 -21.07
N SER A 63 -14.07 -17.42 -21.64
CA SER A 63 -12.97 -18.07 -20.93
C SER A 63 -11.63 -17.62 -21.51
N PHE A 64 -10.60 -17.62 -20.68
CA PHE A 64 -9.25 -17.25 -21.08
C PHE A 64 -8.25 -18.31 -20.66
N SER A 65 -7.19 -18.46 -21.45
CA SER A 65 -5.99 -19.20 -21.08
C SER A 65 -4.83 -18.24 -20.96
N VAL A 66 -3.96 -18.53 -19.99
CA VAL A 66 -2.74 -17.76 -19.72
C VAL A 66 -1.54 -18.68 -19.86
N GLN A 67 -0.56 -18.27 -20.66
CA GLN A 67 0.77 -18.87 -20.71
C GLN A 67 1.77 -17.78 -20.35
N ALA A 68 2.67 -18.05 -19.40
CA ALA A 68 3.62 -17.05 -18.95
C ALA A 68 4.99 -17.62 -18.64
N SER A 69 6.00 -16.78 -18.79
CA SER A 69 7.35 -17.00 -18.30
C SER A 69 7.83 -15.78 -17.54
N ALA A 70 8.70 -15.99 -16.56
CA ALA A 70 9.31 -14.94 -15.79
C ALA A 70 10.80 -15.21 -15.61
N GLU A 71 11.61 -14.18 -15.78
CA GLU A 71 13.06 -14.21 -15.64
C GLU A 71 13.58 -12.94 -14.95
N GLU A 72 14.68 -13.05 -14.27
CA GLU A 72 15.39 -11.87 -13.78
C GLU A 72 15.91 -11.09 -14.98
N LYS A 73 15.56 -9.80 -15.09
CA LYS A 73 16.03 -8.91 -16.14
C LYS A 73 17.35 -8.25 -15.73
N ASP A 74 17.41 -7.78 -14.50
CA ASP A 74 18.57 -7.13 -13.89
C ASP A 74 18.47 -7.20 -12.37
N GLU A 75 19.39 -6.55 -11.65
CA GLU A 75 19.43 -6.54 -10.19
C GLU A 75 18.18 -5.92 -9.53
N HIS A 76 17.43 -5.10 -10.27
CA HIS A 76 16.26 -4.35 -9.75
C HIS A 76 14.92 -4.84 -10.29
N THR A 77 14.92 -5.64 -11.37
CA THR A 77 13.71 -5.89 -12.16
C THR A 77 13.56 -7.35 -12.54
N VAL A 78 12.33 -7.84 -12.44
CA VAL A 78 11.88 -9.12 -13.03
C VAL A 78 11.06 -8.83 -14.27
N CYS A 79 11.36 -9.49 -15.39
CA CYS A 79 10.57 -9.43 -16.62
C CYS A 79 9.60 -10.61 -16.66
N VAL A 80 8.31 -10.31 -16.83
CA VAL A 80 7.25 -11.29 -17.04
C VAL A 80 6.73 -11.13 -18.46
N LYS A 81 6.72 -12.23 -19.22
CA LYS A 81 6.15 -12.31 -20.56
C LYS A 81 4.95 -13.26 -20.52
N ALA A 82 3.79 -12.79 -20.92
CA ALA A 82 2.57 -13.59 -20.89
C ALA A 82 1.79 -13.48 -22.19
N THR A 83 1.11 -14.56 -22.57
CA THR A 83 0.13 -14.59 -23.63
C THR A 83 -1.22 -14.92 -23.00
N VAL A 84 -2.19 -14.02 -23.16
CA VAL A 84 -3.57 -14.20 -22.74
C VAL A 84 -4.42 -14.42 -23.99
N LYS A 85 -5.13 -15.55 -24.06
CA LYS A 85 -5.97 -15.93 -25.20
C LYS A 85 -7.42 -16.09 -24.76
N ASN A 86 -8.34 -15.47 -25.48
CA ASN A 86 -9.77 -15.73 -25.33
C ASN A 86 -10.11 -17.10 -25.95
N THR A 87 -10.38 -18.09 -25.10
CA THR A 87 -10.72 -19.47 -25.52
C THR A 87 -12.21 -19.70 -25.60
N GLY A 88 -13.04 -18.74 -25.20
CA GLY A 88 -14.49 -18.83 -25.29
C GLY A 88 -15.05 -18.24 -26.58
N THR A 89 -16.36 -18.00 -26.58
CA THR A 89 -17.10 -17.60 -27.81
C THR A 89 -17.54 -16.14 -27.79
N LYS A 90 -17.35 -15.42 -26.73
CA LYS A 90 -17.76 -14.01 -26.57
C LYS A 90 -16.54 -13.11 -26.46
N PRO A 91 -16.57 -11.88 -26.99
CA PRO A 91 -15.50 -10.93 -26.74
C PRO A 91 -15.45 -10.53 -25.25
N GLY A 92 -14.25 -10.31 -24.75
CA GLY A 92 -14.05 -9.95 -23.34
C GLY A 92 -12.65 -9.48 -23.03
N LYS A 93 -12.47 -9.00 -21.79
CA LYS A 93 -11.18 -8.58 -21.23
C LYS A 93 -10.86 -9.44 -20.03
N GLU A 94 -9.58 -9.66 -19.80
CA GLU A 94 -9.10 -10.38 -18.62
C GLU A 94 -8.03 -9.57 -17.89
N VAL A 95 -7.88 -9.81 -16.58
CA VAL A 95 -6.81 -9.24 -15.77
C VAL A 95 -5.78 -10.33 -15.49
N LEU A 96 -4.54 -10.04 -15.86
CA LEU A 96 -3.38 -10.84 -15.51
C LEU A 96 -2.82 -10.34 -14.17
N GLU A 97 -2.61 -11.23 -13.23
CA GLU A 97 -2.03 -10.94 -11.93
C GLU A 97 -0.70 -11.67 -11.76
N VAL A 98 0.30 -10.97 -11.23
CA VAL A 98 1.66 -11.47 -10.99
C VAL A 98 1.91 -11.49 -9.50
N TYR A 99 2.35 -12.65 -8.99
CA TYR A 99 2.67 -12.85 -7.58
C TYR A 99 4.11 -13.30 -7.40
N ALA A 100 4.77 -12.74 -6.40
CA ALA A 100 6.07 -13.21 -5.95
C ALA A 100 5.93 -14.07 -4.69
N LYS A 101 6.74 -15.11 -4.60
CA LYS A 101 6.98 -15.89 -3.38
C LYS A 101 8.43 -15.70 -3.00
N ALA A 102 8.67 -15.04 -1.88
CA ALA A 102 9.99 -14.89 -1.28
C ALA A 102 10.43 -16.20 -0.61
N PRO A 103 11.74 -16.42 -0.44
CA PRO A 103 12.24 -17.52 0.37
C PRO A 103 11.78 -17.37 1.83
N GLN A 104 11.55 -18.48 2.51
CA GLN A 104 11.40 -18.48 3.97
C GLN A 104 12.78 -18.36 4.61
N GLY A 105 12.90 -17.51 5.60
CA GLY A 105 14.18 -17.22 6.23
C GLY A 105 14.02 -16.62 7.61
N VAL A 106 14.88 -15.68 7.94
CA VAL A 106 14.88 -14.98 9.24
C VAL A 106 13.72 -14.01 9.40
N LEU A 107 13.14 -13.55 8.29
CA LEU A 107 11.91 -12.75 8.27
C LEU A 107 10.74 -13.60 7.81
N ASP A 108 9.58 -13.34 8.39
CA ASP A 108 8.33 -13.93 7.93
C ASP A 108 7.95 -13.39 6.54
N THR A 109 7.45 -14.31 5.71
CA THR A 109 6.93 -13.97 4.38
C THR A 109 5.65 -14.74 4.10
N PRO A 110 4.61 -14.11 3.54
CA PRO A 110 3.42 -14.82 3.09
C PRO A 110 3.76 -15.69 1.86
N VAL A 111 2.93 -16.69 1.58
CA VAL A 111 3.16 -17.62 0.46
C VAL A 111 3.10 -16.92 -0.91
N ARG A 112 2.39 -15.80 -1.01
CA ARG A 112 2.27 -15.00 -2.24
C ARG A 112 2.07 -13.53 -1.91
N VAL A 113 2.71 -12.66 -2.70
CA VAL A 113 2.54 -11.21 -2.67
C VAL A 113 2.27 -10.74 -4.08
N LEU A 114 1.15 -10.06 -4.31
CA LEU A 114 0.87 -9.40 -5.59
C LEU A 114 1.93 -8.34 -5.84
N CYS A 115 2.63 -8.44 -6.95
CA CYS A 115 3.71 -7.54 -7.32
C CYS A 115 3.48 -6.82 -8.65
N GLY A 116 2.48 -7.24 -9.42
CA GLY A 116 2.10 -6.56 -10.66
C GLY A 116 0.82 -7.10 -11.24
N PHE A 117 0.19 -6.33 -12.11
CA PHE A 117 -0.99 -6.74 -12.85
C PHE A 117 -1.11 -5.96 -14.15
N ALA A 118 -1.85 -6.53 -15.11
CA ALA A 118 -2.23 -5.85 -16.34
C ALA A 118 -3.62 -6.31 -16.80
N LYS A 119 -4.33 -5.44 -17.51
CA LYS A 119 -5.63 -5.78 -18.12
C LYS A 119 -5.49 -5.80 -19.61
N THR A 120 -6.01 -6.86 -20.25
CA THR A 120 -6.02 -6.97 -21.72
C THR A 120 -6.90 -5.91 -22.35
N LYS A 121 -6.64 -5.61 -23.62
CA LYS A 121 -7.66 -5.04 -24.50
C LYS A 121 -8.86 -6.00 -24.60
N GLU A 122 -9.93 -5.59 -25.26
CA GLU A 122 -11.02 -6.51 -25.57
C GLU A 122 -10.55 -7.51 -26.65
N LEU A 123 -10.59 -8.80 -26.31
CA LEU A 123 -10.18 -9.90 -27.17
C LEU A 123 -11.42 -10.56 -27.77
N ALA A 124 -11.50 -10.64 -29.09
CA ALA A 124 -12.49 -11.42 -29.77
C ALA A 124 -12.29 -12.94 -29.51
N ALA A 125 -13.28 -13.77 -29.84
CA ALA A 125 -13.15 -15.22 -29.72
C ALA A 125 -11.93 -15.73 -30.48
N GLY A 126 -11.04 -16.45 -29.83
CA GLY A 126 -9.78 -16.97 -30.36
C GLY A 126 -8.63 -15.96 -30.44
N GLU A 127 -8.88 -14.69 -30.23
CA GLU A 127 -7.83 -13.66 -30.23
C GLU A 127 -6.93 -13.77 -28.99
N GLU A 128 -5.67 -13.36 -29.15
CA GLU A 128 -4.68 -13.34 -28.07
C GLU A 128 -3.94 -12.00 -28.00
N GLU A 129 -3.40 -11.73 -26.83
CA GLU A 129 -2.56 -10.57 -26.55
C GLU A 129 -1.28 -10.99 -25.84
N HIS A 130 -0.16 -10.42 -26.28
CA HIS A 130 1.13 -10.58 -25.62
C HIS A 130 1.36 -9.40 -24.70
N ILE A 131 1.60 -9.70 -23.42
CA ILE A 131 1.81 -8.71 -22.36
C ILE A 131 3.23 -8.89 -21.82
N ILE A 132 3.96 -7.79 -21.70
CA ILE A 132 5.25 -7.74 -21.04
C ILE A 132 5.11 -6.82 -19.84
N LEU A 133 5.48 -7.32 -18.65
CA LEU A 133 5.51 -6.56 -17.41
C LEU A 133 6.92 -6.54 -16.86
N GLU A 134 7.40 -5.36 -16.53
CA GLU A 134 8.62 -5.14 -15.78
C GLU A 134 8.24 -4.88 -14.33
N ILE A 135 8.57 -5.81 -13.45
CA ILE A 135 8.19 -5.79 -12.04
C ILE A 135 9.41 -5.35 -11.23
N PRO A 136 9.38 -4.16 -10.61
CA PRO A 136 10.42 -3.73 -9.70
C PRO A 136 10.48 -4.65 -8.47
N LYS A 137 11.68 -5.12 -8.10
CA LYS A 137 11.86 -6.06 -6.98
C LYS A 137 11.49 -5.46 -5.62
N ASN A 138 11.49 -4.13 -5.48
CA ASN A 138 11.04 -3.45 -4.27
C ASN A 138 9.55 -3.71 -3.95
N THR A 139 8.72 -4.03 -4.96
CA THR A 139 7.27 -4.30 -4.78
C THR A 139 6.99 -5.54 -3.93
N PHE A 140 7.97 -6.43 -3.77
CA PHE A 140 7.85 -7.65 -2.97
C PHE A 140 9.02 -7.82 -1.98
N ALA A 141 9.73 -6.74 -1.66
CA ALA A 141 10.72 -6.71 -0.59
C ALA A 141 10.06 -6.94 0.78
N SER A 142 10.78 -7.56 1.68
CA SER A 142 10.37 -7.76 3.07
C SER A 142 10.89 -6.63 3.93
N TYR A 143 10.13 -6.23 4.96
CA TYR A 143 10.54 -5.19 5.89
C TYR A 143 11.09 -5.80 7.18
N ASP A 144 12.30 -5.42 7.57
CA ASP A 144 12.92 -5.82 8.83
C ASP A 144 12.76 -4.70 9.87
N ASP A 145 11.75 -4.80 10.70
CA ASP A 145 11.51 -3.89 11.81
C ASP A 145 12.30 -4.26 13.08
N SER A 146 12.82 -5.47 13.13
CA SER A 146 13.50 -6.05 14.30
C SER A 146 15.02 -5.88 14.26
N GLY A 147 15.59 -5.80 13.06
CA GLY A 147 17.02 -5.82 12.83
C GLY A 147 17.61 -7.23 12.82
N VAL A 148 16.75 -8.27 12.68
CA VAL A 148 17.21 -9.68 12.67
C VAL A 148 18.11 -10.00 11.48
N THR A 149 18.01 -9.22 10.39
CA THR A 149 18.91 -9.33 9.22
C THR A 149 20.22 -8.56 9.42
N GLY A 150 20.38 -7.83 10.50
CA GLY A 150 21.46 -6.84 10.71
C GLY A 150 21.13 -5.44 10.17
N HIS A 151 19.96 -5.26 9.55
CA HIS A 151 19.52 -4.00 8.90
C HIS A 151 18.13 -3.62 9.39
N ARG A 152 18.06 -3.06 10.59
CA ARG A 152 16.80 -2.63 11.19
C ARG A 152 16.15 -1.49 10.40
N ASP A 153 14.82 -1.54 10.31
CA ASP A 153 13.96 -0.55 9.61
C ASP A 153 14.31 -0.42 8.12
N CYS A 154 14.65 -1.54 7.51
CA CYS A 154 14.99 -1.61 6.09
C CYS A 154 14.02 -2.50 5.31
N PHE A 155 13.72 -2.12 4.07
CA PHE A 155 13.21 -3.05 3.08
C PHE A 155 14.37 -3.84 2.49
N VAL A 156 14.25 -5.17 2.49
CA VAL A 156 15.30 -6.09 2.06
C VAL A 156 14.77 -7.17 1.12
N LEU A 157 15.64 -7.63 0.23
CA LEU A 157 15.45 -8.89 -0.47
C LEU A 157 16.27 -9.96 0.25
N LEU A 158 15.60 -11.02 0.70
CA LEU A 158 16.25 -12.13 1.40
C LEU A 158 17.07 -12.97 0.42
N GLU A 159 18.16 -13.55 0.92
CA GLU A 159 18.91 -14.55 0.17
C GLU A 159 18.09 -15.81 -0.05
N GLY A 160 18.10 -16.34 -1.28
CA GLY A 160 17.42 -17.59 -1.63
C GLY A 160 16.71 -17.52 -2.97
N THR A 161 15.78 -18.45 -3.21
CA THR A 161 15.06 -18.55 -4.47
C THR A 161 13.72 -17.83 -4.39
N TYR A 162 13.55 -16.83 -5.22
CA TYR A 162 12.25 -16.21 -5.49
C TYR A 162 11.53 -16.96 -6.60
N THR A 163 10.22 -17.12 -6.46
CA THR A 163 9.38 -17.77 -7.47
C THR A 163 8.28 -16.82 -7.88
N ILE A 164 8.11 -16.65 -9.19
CA ILE A 164 7.06 -15.81 -9.79
C ILE A 164 5.93 -16.69 -10.28
N TYR A 165 4.72 -16.29 -9.93
CA TYR A 165 3.47 -16.92 -10.35
C TYR A 165 2.64 -15.94 -11.17
N VAL A 166 1.95 -16.43 -12.19
CA VAL A 166 1.12 -15.62 -13.08
C VAL A 166 -0.19 -16.32 -13.34
N GLY A 167 -1.28 -15.58 -13.25
CA GLY A 167 -2.63 -16.12 -13.48
C GLY A 167 -3.69 -15.02 -13.48
N THR A 168 -4.94 -15.42 -13.34
CA THR A 168 -6.10 -14.52 -13.35
C THR A 168 -6.68 -14.27 -11.95
N ASP A 169 -6.18 -14.98 -10.96
CA ASP A 169 -6.44 -14.80 -9.52
C ASP A 169 -5.31 -15.48 -8.72
N VAL A 170 -5.31 -15.29 -7.40
CA VAL A 170 -4.25 -15.81 -6.51
C VAL A 170 -4.14 -17.33 -6.51
N ARG A 171 -5.22 -18.08 -6.82
CA ARG A 171 -5.26 -19.55 -6.83
C ARG A 171 -4.95 -20.16 -8.17
N THR A 172 -5.44 -19.54 -9.25
CA THR A 172 -5.18 -20.01 -10.61
C THR A 172 -3.77 -19.68 -11.09
N ALA A 173 -3.07 -18.75 -10.42
CA ALA A 173 -1.72 -18.36 -10.77
C ALA A 173 -0.75 -19.55 -10.72
N GLN A 174 -0.11 -19.83 -11.85
CA GLN A 174 0.85 -20.91 -12.06
C GLN A 174 2.29 -20.38 -11.99
N LYS A 175 3.24 -21.25 -11.65
CA LYS A 175 4.65 -20.91 -11.64
C LYS A 175 5.11 -20.54 -13.07
N ALA A 176 5.59 -19.30 -13.22
CA ALA A 176 6.11 -18.77 -14.48
C ALA A 176 7.64 -18.79 -14.52
N GLY A 177 8.31 -18.72 -13.37
CA GLY A 177 9.76 -18.75 -13.30
C GLY A 177 10.28 -18.70 -11.86
N SER A 178 11.61 -18.86 -11.72
CA SER A 178 12.31 -18.69 -10.45
C SER A 178 13.71 -18.17 -10.73
N TYR A 179 14.27 -17.41 -9.80
CA TYR A 179 15.64 -16.92 -9.87
C TYR A 179 16.27 -16.90 -8.47
N PRO A 180 17.60 -17.07 -8.38
CA PRO A 180 18.32 -16.89 -7.12
C PRO A 180 18.47 -15.40 -6.82
N GLN A 181 18.34 -15.02 -5.57
CA GLN A 181 18.56 -13.67 -5.08
C GLN A 181 19.61 -13.70 -3.97
N THR A 182 20.58 -12.81 -4.04
CA THR A 182 21.47 -12.52 -2.92
C THR A 182 20.80 -11.54 -1.97
N PHE A 183 21.20 -11.55 -0.70
CA PHE A 183 20.72 -10.58 0.26
C PHE A 183 21.01 -9.14 -0.24
N THR A 184 19.97 -8.30 -0.26
CA THR A 184 20.10 -6.92 -0.76
C THR A 184 19.26 -5.99 0.08
N VAL A 185 19.84 -4.90 0.58
CA VAL A 185 19.09 -3.80 1.20
C VAL A 185 18.56 -2.91 0.07
N ILE A 186 17.25 -2.74 0.03
CA ILE A 186 16.56 -1.91 -0.97
C ILE A 186 16.47 -0.47 -0.49
N GLU A 187 16.03 -0.27 0.76
CA GLU A 187 15.79 1.05 1.33
C GLU A 187 15.85 0.98 2.85
N GLN A 188 16.49 1.94 3.46
CA GLN A 188 16.40 2.19 4.91
C GLN A 188 15.44 3.35 5.16
N LEU A 189 14.45 3.13 6.04
CA LEU A 189 13.53 4.20 6.39
C LEU A 189 14.20 5.16 7.38
N GLU A 190 14.08 6.45 7.09
CA GLU A 190 14.54 7.54 7.97
C GLU A 190 13.56 7.76 9.12
N GLU A 191 12.27 7.80 8.80
CA GLU A 191 11.19 7.90 9.79
C GLU A 191 10.55 6.55 10.02
N VAL A 192 10.36 6.18 11.29
CA VAL A 192 9.79 4.89 11.68
C VAL A 192 8.69 5.10 12.71
N CYS A 193 7.51 4.57 12.38
CA CYS A 193 6.39 4.46 13.30
C CYS A 193 6.36 3.05 13.90
N ALA A 194 6.86 2.87 15.10
CA ALA A 194 6.75 1.63 15.85
C ALA A 194 5.88 1.83 17.09
N PRO A 195 5.22 0.79 17.64
CA PRO A 195 4.42 0.91 18.83
C PRO A 195 5.30 1.30 20.02
N GLN A 196 4.75 2.12 20.92
CA GLN A 196 5.44 2.48 22.17
C GLN A 196 5.54 1.29 23.13
N LYS A 197 4.60 0.34 23.02
CA LYS A 197 4.59 -0.90 23.78
C LYS A 197 4.42 -2.06 22.84
N PRO A 198 5.27 -3.08 22.93
CA PRO A 198 5.11 -4.28 22.15
C PRO A 198 3.74 -4.93 22.34
N PHE A 199 3.24 -5.56 21.28
CA PHE A 199 2.05 -6.41 21.32
C PHE A 199 2.28 -7.66 20.46
N ALA A 200 1.56 -8.73 20.75
CA ALA A 200 1.68 -9.98 20.02
C ALA A 200 1.13 -9.83 18.59
N ARG A 201 2.00 -10.06 17.60
CA ARG A 201 1.65 -10.12 16.18
C ARG A 201 1.77 -11.55 15.64
N MET A 202 1.03 -11.83 14.59
CA MET A 202 1.04 -13.12 13.92
C MET A 202 2.37 -13.38 13.22
N THR A 203 2.85 -14.63 13.33
CA THR A 203 4.05 -15.11 12.64
C THR A 203 3.77 -16.46 12.01
N ARG A 204 4.59 -16.83 11.02
CA ARG A 204 4.51 -18.13 10.33
C ARG A 204 5.57 -19.08 10.85
N LYS A 205 5.13 -20.16 11.48
CA LYS A 205 6.00 -21.25 11.90
C LYS A 205 6.15 -22.31 10.80
N PRO A 206 7.16 -23.20 10.89
CA PRO A 206 7.32 -24.32 9.95
C PRO A 206 6.02 -25.12 9.81
N GLY A 207 5.69 -25.50 8.55
CA GLY A 207 4.45 -26.18 8.22
C GLY A 207 3.24 -25.25 8.09
N ASP A 208 3.46 -23.97 7.90
CA ASP A 208 2.42 -22.94 7.74
C ASP A 208 1.49 -22.84 8.96
N VAL A 209 2.04 -23.04 10.14
CA VAL A 209 1.31 -22.95 11.40
C VAL A 209 1.38 -21.53 11.94
N ILE A 210 0.25 -21.00 12.40
CA ILE A 210 0.17 -19.69 13.04
C ILE A 210 0.98 -19.71 14.35
N GLY A 211 1.86 -18.74 14.50
CA GLY A 211 2.55 -18.41 15.74
C GLY A 211 2.30 -16.96 16.12
N TYR A 212 2.87 -16.55 17.24
CA TYR A 212 2.85 -15.17 17.68
C TYR A 212 4.22 -14.79 18.24
N SER A 213 4.62 -13.54 18.03
CA SER A 213 5.78 -12.92 18.67
C SER A 213 5.47 -11.48 18.98
N ASP A 214 6.17 -10.88 19.93
CA ASP A 214 6.00 -9.46 20.20
C ASP A 214 6.56 -8.62 19.05
N THR A 215 5.87 -7.51 18.74
CA THR A 215 6.40 -6.49 17.85
C THR A 215 7.63 -5.84 18.48
N PRO A 216 8.62 -5.38 17.70
CA PRO A 216 9.73 -4.62 18.22
C PRO A 216 9.27 -3.33 18.91
N GLU A 217 9.95 -2.95 19.99
CA GLU A 217 9.74 -1.66 20.61
C GLU A 217 10.45 -0.56 19.83
N ARG A 218 9.87 0.64 19.81
CA ARG A 218 10.50 1.83 19.24
C ARG A 218 11.74 2.19 20.05
N ILE A 219 12.87 2.30 19.38
CA ILE A 219 14.15 2.66 20.00
C ILE A 219 14.67 4.03 19.57
N TYR A 220 14.07 4.64 18.56
CA TYR A 220 14.47 5.93 18.02
C TYR A 220 13.47 7.03 18.37
N GLY A 221 13.96 8.20 18.67
CA GLY A 221 13.19 9.43 18.66
C GLY A 221 12.83 9.85 17.23
N PRO A 222 11.94 10.84 17.07
CA PRO A 222 11.46 11.26 15.76
C PRO A 222 12.54 11.80 14.82
N TYR A 223 13.67 12.24 15.34
CA TYR A 223 14.77 12.85 14.58
C TYR A 223 16.12 12.17 14.80
N ASP A 224 16.15 10.94 15.34
CA ASP A 224 17.43 10.28 15.61
C ASP A 224 18.19 9.87 14.34
N ARG A 225 17.49 9.80 13.20
CA ARG A 225 18.03 9.40 11.90
C ARG A 225 17.94 10.47 10.83
N VAL A 226 17.17 11.53 11.07
CA VAL A 226 17.00 12.65 10.15
C VAL A 226 17.42 13.94 10.81
N GLU A 227 18.01 14.82 10.03
CA GLU A 227 18.31 16.17 10.49
C GLU A 227 16.99 16.91 10.79
N LYS A 228 16.87 17.42 12.01
CA LYS A 228 15.72 18.23 12.39
C LYS A 228 15.66 19.45 11.48
N PRO A 229 14.52 19.74 10.83
CA PRO A 229 14.40 20.95 10.02
C PRO A 229 14.77 22.21 10.79
N ALA A 230 15.42 23.14 10.13
CA ALA A 230 15.76 24.43 10.73
C ALA A 230 14.49 25.14 11.21
N GLU A 231 14.55 25.69 12.40
CA GLU A 231 13.44 26.45 12.98
C GLU A 231 13.27 27.79 12.24
N ILE A 232 12.05 28.07 11.78
CA ILE A 232 11.71 29.37 11.18
C ILE A 232 11.30 30.31 12.30
N SER A 233 12.13 31.30 12.58
CA SER A 233 11.81 32.31 13.61
C SER A 233 10.63 33.17 13.15
N GLN A 234 9.63 33.30 14.02
CA GLN A 234 8.47 34.14 13.75
C GLN A 234 8.85 35.63 13.69
N THR A 235 8.35 36.32 12.68
CA THR A 235 8.59 37.74 12.46
C THR A 235 7.39 38.65 12.81
N GLY A 236 6.23 38.03 13.09
CA GLY A 236 4.95 38.70 13.13
C GLY A 236 4.52 39.21 11.74
N ASP A 237 3.29 39.67 11.66
CA ASP A 237 2.67 40.13 10.41
C ASP A 237 3.49 41.28 9.72
N LYS A 238 4.01 40.97 8.55
CA LYS A 238 4.76 41.90 7.69
C LYS A 238 3.93 42.41 6.52
N GLY A 239 2.67 41.99 6.42
CA GLY A 239 1.78 42.35 5.35
C GLY A 239 2.00 41.59 4.04
N TYR A 240 2.85 40.57 4.05
CA TYR A 240 3.06 39.73 2.86
C TYR A 240 1.82 38.86 2.59
N ARG A 241 1.59 38.58 1.32
CA ARG A 241 0.48 37.78 0.83
C ARG A 241 1.00 36.55 0.12
N LEU A 242 0.18 35.51 0.04
CA LEU A 242 0.57 34.29 -0.68
C LEU A 242 0.90 34.56 -2.15
N GLU A 243 0.25 35.57 -2.76
CA GLU A 243 0.56 36.06 -4.11
C GLU A 243 2.01 36.50 -4.24
N ASP A 244 2.62 37.08 -3.20
CA ASP A 244 4.01 37.55 -3.24
C ASP A 244 5.00 36.41 -3.34
N VAL A 245 4.63 35.21 -2.80
CA VAL A 245 5.39 33.95 -2.98
C VAL A 245 5.24 33.47 -4.42
N TYR A 246 4.00 33.45 -4.93
CA TYR A 246 3.73 33.04 -6.30
C TYR A 246 4.49 33.92 -7.31
N ASP A 247 4.50 35.23 -7.10
CA ASP A 247 5.23 36.20 -7.90
C ASP A 247 6.76 36.19 -7.68
N LYS A 248 7.26 35.30 -6.79
CA LYS A 248 8.68 35.19 -6.44
C LYS A 248 9.30 36.47 -5.84
N LYS A 249 8.51 37.33 -5.22
CA LYS A 249 8.98 38.51 -4.50
C LYS A 249 9.60 38.18 -3.16
N ILE A 250 9.10 37.09 -2.50
CA ILE A 250 9.59 36.55 -1.23
C ILE A 250 9.64 35.03 -1.30
N SER A 251 10.38 34.38 -0.38
CA SER A 251 10.37 32.92 -0.23
C SER A 251 9.17 32.45 0.59
N MET A 252 8.85 31.15 0.50
CA MET A 252 7.82 30.53 1.32
C MET A 252 8.17 30.61 2.81
N GLU A 253 9.43 30.43 3.17
CA GLU A 253 9.91 30.54 4.57
C GLU A 253 9.66 31.97 5.12
N THR A 254 9.94 32.99 4.31
CA THR A 254 9.66 34.38 4.69
C THR A 254 8.17 34.65 4.88
N PHE A 255 7.33 34.04 4.03
CA PHE A 255 5.88 34.12 4.16
C PHE A 255 5.39 33.40 5.43
N VAL A 256 5.84 32.17 5.66
CA VAL A 256 5.45 31.36 6.83
C VAL A 256 5.90 32.03 8.13
N ALA A 257 7.06 32.65 8.15
CA ALA A 257 7.60 33.33 9.34
C ALA A 257 6.70 34.44 9.92
N GLN A 258 5.78 35.00 9.12
CA GLN A 258 4.85 36.03 9.61
C GLN A 258 3.55 35.47 10.20
N LEU A 259 3.25 34.17 10.00
CA LEU A 259 2.04 33.53 10.51
C LEU A 259 2.17 33.26 12.01
N SER A 260 1.07 33.43 12.74
CA SER A 260 1.02 33.05 14.15
C SER A 260 0.89 31.52 14.32
N ASP A 261 1.14 31.03 15.55
CA ASP A 261 0.93 29.62 15.86
C ASP A 261 -0.54 29.21 15.67
N GLU A 262 -1.49 30.10 15.97
CA GLU A 262 -2.91 29.85 15.73
C GLU A 262 -3.21 29.71 14.23
N ASP A 263 -2.59 30.55 13.38
CA ASP A 263 -2.74 30.44 11.94
C ASP A 263 -2.16 29.12 11.41
N LEU A 264 -0.97 28.74 11.88
CA LEU A 264 -0.32 27.49 11.52
C LEU A 264 -1.13 26.28 11.98
N ILE A 265 -1.64 26.28 13.21
CA ILE A 265 -2.51 25.19 13.73
C ILE A 265 -3.77 25.07 12.85
N MET A 266 -4.38 26.19 12.46
CA MET A 266 -5.57 26.15 11.61
C MET A 266 -5.31 25.62 10.20
N LEU A 267 -4.13 25.88 9.64
CA LEU A 267 -3.73 25.30 8.35
C LEU A 267 -3.63 23.78 8.42
N PHE A 268 -3.05 23.24 9.51
CA PHE A 268 -2.93 21.78 9.69
C PHE A 268 -4.23 21.11 10.09
N ARG A 269 -4.97 21.74 11.00
CA ARG A 269 -6.17 21.14 11.56
C ARG A 269 -7.36 21.16 10.60
N GLY A 270 -7.57 22.29 9.91
CA GLY A 270 -8.81 22.52 9.17
C GLY A 270 -10.06 22.51 10.05
N GLU A 271 -11.21 22.25 9.44
CA GLU A 271 -12.50 22.16 10.09
C GLU A 271 -13.33 21.02 9.48
N GLY A 272 -14.05 20.28 10.32
CA GLY A 272 -14.89 19.17 9.88
C GLY A 272 -16.32 19.58 9.49
N MET A 273 -17.08 18.62 9.01
CA MET A 273 -18.41 18.74 8.42
C MET A 273 -19.42 19.56 9.23
N CYS A 274 -19.38 19.50 10.56
CA CYS A 274 -20.34 20.20 11.42
C CYS A 274 -19.89 21.60 11.85
N SER A 275 -18.75 22.07 11.36
CA SER A 275 -18.26 23.41 11.69
C SER A 275 -19.03 24.48 10.90
N PRO A 276 -19.37 25.63 11.51
CA PRO A 276 -20.00 26.76 10.79
C PRO A 276 -19.06 27.41 9.76
N LYS A 277 -17.79 27.05 9.74
CA LYS A 277 -16.80 27.53 8.76
C LYS A 277 -16.75 26.66 7.50
N VAL A 278 -17.44 25.53 7.50
CA VAL A 278 -17.48 24.58 6.39
C VAL A 278 -18.76 24.75 5.60
N THR A 279 -18.68 24.73 4.29
CA THR A 279 -19.86 24.80 3.43
C THR A 279 -20.73 23.55 3.67
N PRO A 280 -22.05 23.70 3.93
CA PRO A 280 -22.93 22.57 4.06
C PRO A 280 -22.84 21.62 2.87
N GLY A 281 -22.76 20.32 3.16
CA GLY A 281 -22.61 19.27 2.14
C GLY A 281 -21.17 18.93 1.74
N THR A 282 -20.16 19.53 2.37
CA THR A 282 -18.76 19.15 2.22
C THR A 282 -18.22 18.43 3.44
N ALA A 283 -17.28 17.49 3.24
CA ALA A 283 -16.73 16.67 4.33
C ALA A 283 -15.85 17.49 5.29
N ALA A 284 -15.09 18.43 4.74
CA ALA A 284 -14.16 19.27 5.49
C ALA A 284 -13.81 20.54 4.72
N ALA A 285 -13.16 21.49 5.37
CA ALA A 285 -12.49 22.61 4.75
C ALA A 285 -11.17 22.91 5.47
N PHE A 286 -10.22 23.50 4.77
CA PHE A 286 -8.89 23.84 5.30
C PHE A 286 -8.35 25.14 4.70
N ALA A 287 -7.13 25.52 5.08
CA ALA A 287 -6.45 26.73 4.65
C ALA A 287 -7.16 28.02 5.09
N GLY A 288 -7.63 28.89 4.23
CA GLY A 288 -8.14 30.25 4.53
C GLY A 288 -9.45 30.33 5.32
N LEU A 289 -9.62 29.57 6.36
CA LEU A 289 -10.86 29.48 7.13
C LEU A 289 -11.05 30.60 8.17
N THR A 290 -9.96 31.25 8.59
CA THR A 290 -10.00 32.34 9.57
C THR A 290 -9.87 33.73 8.90
N PRO A 291 -10.33 34.83 9.53
CA PRO A 291 -10.10 36.17 9.04
C PRO A 291 -8.60 36.51 8.87
N SER A 292 -7.73 35.98 9.77
CA SER A 292 -6.27 36.15 9.70
C SER A 292 -5.71 35.51 8.43
N LEU A 293 -5.99 34.23 8.20
CA LEU A 293 -5.51 33.50 7.01
C LEU A 293 -6.02 34.12 5.70
N ARG A 294 -7.27 34.60 5.67
CA ARG A 294 -7.83 35.30 4.51
C ARG A 294 -7.12 36.66 4.25
N LYS A 295 -6.69 37.36 5.30
CA LYS A 295 -5.90 38.57 5.18
C LYS A 295 -4.60 38.33 4.42
N PHE A 296 -3.96 37.18 4.65
CA PHE A 296 -2.77 36.74 3.93
C PHE A 296 -3.06 36.21 2.53
N ARG A 297 -4.31 36.29 2.06
CA ARG A 297 -4.75 35.78 0.73
C ARG A 297 -4.57 34.24 0.59
N ILE A 298 -4.63 33.53 1.68
CA ILE A 298 -4.70 32.07 1.64
C ILE A 298 -6.15 31.70 1.29
N PRO A 299 -6.41 30.98 0.19
CA PRO A 299 -7.77 30.58 -0.19
C PRO A 299 -8.30 29.51 0.79
N ALA A 300 -9.62 29.45 0.93
CA ALA A 300 -10.27 28.33 1.61
C ALA A 300 -10.50 27.21 0.59
N GLU A 301 -10.14 26.00 0.98
CA GLU A 301 -10.29 24.80 0.18
C GLU A 301 -11.32 23.87 0.84
N CYS A 302 -12.09 23.14 0.03
CA CYS A 302 -13.07 22.18 0.49
C CYS A 302 -12.68 20.77 0.07
N ALA A 303 -12.93 19.81 0.96
CA ALA A 303 -12.83 18.38 0.66
C ALA A 303 -14.24 17.80 0.49
N SER A 304 -14.44 17.06 -0.59
CA SER A 304 -15.68 16.33 -0.86
C SER A 304 -15.60 14.91 -0.27
N ASP A 305 -16.73 14.38 0.15
CA ASP A 305 -16.86 13.04 0.73
C ASP A 305 -17.01 11.96 -0.35
N GLY A 306 -16.33 12.11 -1.45
CA GLY A 306 -16.34 11.21 -2.59
C GLY A 306 -16.95 11.85 -3.84
N PRO A 307 -17.11 11.07 -4.94
CA PRO A 307 -17.49 11.62 -6.25
C PRO A 307 -18.92 12.12 -6.32
N SER A 308 -19.74 11.83 -5.36
CA SER A 308 -21.17 12.24 -5.30
C SER A 308 -21.56 13.04 -4.05
N GLY A 309 -20.60 13.39 -3.23
CA GLY A 309 -20.83 14.15 -1.98
C GLY A 309 -20.36 15.56 -2.06
#